data_80d63ab8100896670d71eac86070c269
#
_entry.id   80d63ab8100896670d71eac86070c269
#
_cell.length_a   1.000
_cell.length_b   1.000
_cell.length_c   1.000
_cell.angle_alpha   90.00
_cell.angle_beta   90.00
_cell.angle_gamma   90.00
#
_symmetry.space_group_name_H-M   'P 1'
#
loop_
_entity.id
_entity.type
_entity.pdbx_description
1 polymer ?
#
loop_
_entity_poly.entity_id
_entity_poly.type
_entity_poly.pdbx_seq_one_letter_code
_entity_poly.pdbx_strand_id
1 'polypeptide(L)'
;MEQTLPLGGDIPAQHNVLWLSVSNPFPRISGDTNLTRVKSVVMDKITGKNIAITGAARGIGYATATALLRRGARVVIGDRDVEALGSAVEGLKEEGNVDAHPLDVTDPASFKRFLEAASAGGPIDVLVNNAGVMPIGPFLSTSDRAIRSMLEVNLYGVINGCQLALPEMVARRRGQVVNIASVAGLMAVPGMAVYNASKFGVVGLSRALSDEFAPQGVQVSAVLPTFTNTELITGTDSTGAQKPVEPEDIAAAVVRIIEKPRVQVTVPKPLGAVTTIVNSLPTGVRRFMSKKTGTDRVFLDFDTSARTAYENRAGSSLGVTKPDGE
;
A
#
# COMPACT_ATOMS: atom_id res chain seq x y z
N MET A 1 58.84 3.89 19.19
CA MET A 1 58.63 2.69 20.02
C MET A 1 57.53 1.88 19.38
N GLU A 2 57.94 0.96 18.54
CA GLU A 2 57.10 -0.06 17.92
C GLU A 2 56.84 -1.15 18.96
N GLN A 3 55.56 -1.55 19.12
CA GLN A 3 55.24 -2.82 19.79
C GLN A 3 54.47 -3.69 18.82
N THR A 4 55.16 -4.66 18.28
CA THR A 4 54.66 -5.82 17.54
C THR A 4 54.00 -6.81 18.48
N LEU A 5 52.78 -7.26 18.14
CA LEU A 5 52.12 -8.41 18.75
C LEU A 5 52.33 -9.66 17.92
N PRO A 6 52.55 -10.84 18.54
CA PRO A 6 52.91 -12.08 17.83
C PRO A 6 51.67 -12.82 17.31
N LEU A 7 51.78 -13.37 16.10
CA LEU A 7 50.91 -14.39 15.54
C LEU A 7 51.37 -15.77 16.05
N GLY A 8 50.44 -16.64 16.39
CA GLY A 8 50.70 -18.07 16.56
C GLY A 8 49.83 -18.74 17.61
N GLY A 9 48.85 -19.51 17.17
CA GLY A 9 48.06 -20.40 18.00
C GLY A 9 47.32 -21.41 17.14
N ASP A 10 47.90 -22.63 17.04
CA ASP A 10 47.40 -23.78 16.28
C ASP A 10 46.00 -24.22 16.73
N ILE A 11 45.12 -24.52 15.77
CA ILE A 11 43.84 -25.17 15.97
C ILE A 11 43.98 -26.67 15.74
N PRO A 12 43.74 -27.56 16.72
CA PRO A 12 43.78 -29.00 16.44
C PRO A 12 42.44 -29.43 15.80
N ALA A 13 42.54 -30.06 14.66
CA ALA A 13 41.47 -30.87 14.06
C ALA A 13 41.31 -32.17 14.86
N GLN A 14 40.15 -32.52 15.29
CA GLN A 14 39.55 -33.88 15.41
C GLN A 14 38.29 -33.85 16.23
N HIS A 15 37.12 -33.94 15.60
CA HIS A 15 35.97 -34.54 16.23
C HIS A 15 35.33 -35.57 15.30
N ASN A 16 35.61 -36.84 15.65
CA ASN A 16 34.94 -38.04 15.14
C ASN A 16 33.46 -37.97 15.45
N VAL A 17 32.61 -38.02 14.42
CA VAL A 17 31.18 -38.19 14.55
C VAL A 17 30.87 -39.68 14.77
N LEU A 18 30.54 -40.04 15.99
CA LEU A 18 30.07 -41.39 16.36
C LEU A 18 28.64 -41.55 15.90
N TRP A 19 28.38 -42.41 14.91
CA TRP A 19 27.02 -42.86 14.56
C TRP A 19 26.53 -43.88 15.56
N LEU A 20 25.64 -43.47 16.48
CA LEU A 20 24.90 -44.39 17.31
C LEU A 20 23.70 -44.94 16.53
N SER A 21 23.78 -46.22 16.14
CA SER A 21 22.65 -46.97 15.63
C SER A 21 21.69 -47.25 16.78
N VAL A 22 20.55 -46.57 16.77
CA VAL A 22 19.44 -46.86 17.69
C VAL A 22 18.51 -47.83 17.01
N SER A 23 18.54 -49.09 17.43
CA SER A 23 17.57 -50.11 17.09
C SER A 23 16.20 -49.78 17.68
N ASN A 24 15.20 -49.71 16.82
CA ASN A 24 13.82 -49.29 17.13
C ASN A 24 13.03 -50.42 17.79
N PRO A 25 12.56 -50.28 19.02
CA PRO A 25 11.66 -51.21 19.68
C PRO A 25 10.21 -50.72 19.72
N PHE A 26 9.56 -50.53 18.55
CA PHE A 26 8.11 -50.32 18.55
C PHE A 26 7.39 -51.50 17.92
N PRO A 27 6.38 -52.08 18.61
CA PRO A 27 5.56 -53.16 18.04
C PRO A 27 4.70 -52.64 16.88
N ARG A 28 4.59 -53.42 15.81
CA ARG A 28 3.62 -53.20 14.72
C ARG A 28 2.22 -53.34 15.29
N ILE A 29 1.50 -52.29 15.37
CA ILE A 29 0.06 -52.30 15.58
C ILE A 29 -0.60 -52.41 14.20
N SER A 30 -1.07 -53.59 13.86
CA SER A 30 -2.02 -53.79 12.76
C SER A 30 -3.42 -53.47 13.29
N GLY A 31 -3.94 -52.36 12.86
CA GLY A 31 -5.29 -51.92 13.18
C GLY A 31 -5.72 -50.91 12.14
N ASP A 32 -6.75 -51.25 11.35
CA ASP A 32 -7.48 -50.31 10.49
C ASP A 32 -7.97 -49.13 11.32
N THR A 33 -7.23 -48.05 11.34
CA THR A 33 -7.72 -46.76 11.82
C THR A 33 -8.04 -45.90 10.64
N ASN A 34 -9.34 -45.70 10.38
CA ASN A 34 -9.87 -44.59 9.60
C ASN A 34 -9.31 -43.27 10.19
N LEU A 35 -8.14 -42.88 9.72
CA LEU A 35 -7.60 -41.56 9.94
C LEU A 35 -8.47 -40.58 9.16
N THR A 36 -9.57 -40.17 9.79
CA THR A 36 -10.26 -38.94 9.41
C THR A 36 -9.19 -37.86 9.37
N ARG A 37 -8.80 -37.48 8.15
CA ARG A 37 -7.86 -36.40 7.86
C ARG A 37 -8.45 -35.15 8.47
N VAL A 38 -8.07 -34.83 9.69
CA VAL A 38 -8.33 -33.53 10.30
C VAL A 38 -7.64 -32.54 9.39
N LYS A 39 -8.41 -31.93 8.48
CA LYS A 39 -7.95 -30.76 7.75
C LYS A 39 -7.53 -29.78 8.83
N SER A 40 -6.24 -29.52 8.98
CA SER A 40 -5.76 -28.43 9.78
C SER A 40 -6.53 -27.20 9.30
N VAL A 41 -7.39 -26.68 10.14
CA VAL A 41 -8.06 -25.39 9.91
C VAL A 41 -6.91 -24.38 9.91
N VAL A 42 -6.41 -24.06 8.74
CA VAL A 42 -5.48 -22.95 8.59
C VAL A 42 -6.28 -21.73 9.00
N MET A 43 -6.07 -21.25 10.22
CA MET A 43 -6.73 -20.05 10.69
C MET A 43 -6.43 -18.93 9.69
N ASP A 44 -7.48 -18.38 9.12
CA ASP A 44 -7.39 -17.24 8.23
C ASP A 44 -6.72 -16.07 8.97
N LYS A 45 -5.62 -15.57 8.41
CA LYS A 45 -4.83 -14.50 9.04
C LYS A 45 -5.54 -13.14 9.03
N ILE A 46 -6.68 -13.03 8.38
CA ILE A 46 -7.49 -11.82 8.26
C ILE A 46 -8.63 -11.81 9.28
N THR A 47 -9.26 -12.96 9.52
CA THR A 47 -10.40 -13.09 10.42
C THR A 47 -10.10 -12.50 11.80
N GLY A 48 -10.99 -11.63 12.29
CA GLY A 48 -10.90 -10.97 13.58
C GLY A 48 -9.87 -9.85 13.69
N LYS A 49 -9.14 -9.51 12.61
CA LYS A 49 -8.27 -8.32 12.61
C LYS A 49 -9.09 -7.04 12.62
N ASN A 50 -8.58 -6.02 13.31
CA ASN A 50 -9.08 -4.66 13.28
C ASN A 50 -8.25 -3.85 12.27
N ILE A 51 -8.88 -3.39 11.18
CA ILE A 51 -8.21 -2.80 10.03
C ILE A 51 -8.77 -1.40 9.75
N ALA A 52 -7.92 -0.38 9.73
CA ALA A 52 -8.27 0.99 9.39
C ALA A 52 -7.84 1.30 7.93
N ILE A 53 -8.71 1.92 7.14
CA ILE A 53 -8.46 2.23 5.72
C ILE A 53 -8.79 3.68 5.44
N THR A 54 -7.84 4.46 4.89
CA THR A 54 -8.05 5.85 4.50
C THR A 54 -8.47 5.98 3.04
N GLY A 55 -9.32 6.98 2.71
CA GLY A 55 -9.80 7.20 1.34
C GLY A 55 -10.64 6.03 0.83
N ALA A 56 -11.54 5.51 1.67
CA ALA A 56 -12.23 4.26 1.40
C ALA A 56 -13.72 4.41 1.02
N ALA A 57 -14.18 5.62 0.74
CA ALA A 57 -15.54 5.84 0.26
C ALA A 57 -15.75 5.31 -1.19
N ARG A 58 -14.68 5.08 -1.94
CA ARG A 58 -14.73 4.63 -3.34
C ARG A 58 -13.46 3.94 -3.80
N GLY A 59 -13.46 3.39 -5.03
CA GLY A 59 -12.28 2.88 -5.73
C GLY A 59 -11.53 1.79 -4.98
N ILE A 60 -10.19 1.88 -4.95
CA ILE A 60 -9.30 0.87 -4.35
C ILE A 60 -9.60 0.68 -2.85
N GLY A 61 -9.85 1.77 -2.11
CA GLY A 61 -10.15 1.70 -0.68
C GLY A 61 -11.44 0.95 -0.39
N TYR A 62 -12.51 1.23 -1.14
CA TYR A 62 -13.79 0.54 -1.03
C TYR A 62 -13.67 -0.95 -1.37
N ALA A 63 -13.05 -1.29 -2.50
CA ALA A 63 -12.81 -2.68 -2.91
C ALA A 63 -11.95 -3.44 -1.87
N THR A 64 -10.96 -2.75 -1.27
CA THR A 64 -10.13 -3.32 -0.20
C THR A 64 -10.96 -3.59 1.06
N ALA A 65 -11.83 -2.65 1.46
CA ALA A 65 -12.74 -2.84 2.59
C ALA A 65 -13.64 -4.05 2.36
N THR A 66 -14.30 -4.14 1.19
CA THR A 66 -15.14 -5.27 0.78
C THR A 66 -14.39 -6.61 0.89
N ALA A 67 -13.18 -6.67 0.32
CA ALA A 67 -12.40 -7.91 0.31
C ALA A 67 -11.99 -8.36 1.73
N LEU A 68 -11.72 -7.43 2.64
CA LEU A 68 -11.33 -7.72 4.03
C LEU A 68 -12.53 -8.08 4.90
N LEU A 69 -13.68 -7.43 4.71
CA LEU A 69 -14.93 -7.77 5.39
C LEU A 69 -15.38 -9.20 5.07
N ARG A 70 -15.37 -9.59 3.79
CA ARG A 70 -15.65 -10.97 3.34
C ARG A 70 -14.73 -12.02 3.96
N ARG A 71 -13.57 -11.61 4.47
CA ARG A 71 -12.62 -12.47 5.18
C ARG A 71 -12.78 -12.40 6.70
N GLY A 72 -13.86 -11.76 7.19
CA GLY A 72 -14.18 -11.68 8.61
C GLY A 72 -13.32 -10.70 9.41
N ALA A 73 -12.70 -9.70 8.78
CA ALA A 73 -12.10 -8.59 9.50
C ALA A 73 -13.16 -7.63 10.03
N ARG A 74 -12.85 -6.89 11.09
CA ARG A 74 -13.48 -5.63 11.42
C ARG A 74 -12.78 -4.53 10.62
N VAL A 75 -13.52 -3.72 9.88
CA VAL A 75 -12.96 -2.67 9.05
C VAL A 75 -13.50 -1.32 9.48
N VAL A 76 -12.62 -0.33 9.63
CA VAL A 76 -13.01 1.07 9.86
C VAL A 76 -12.53 1.89 8.68
N ILE A 77 -13.46 2.52 7.98
CA ILE A 77 -13.16 3.33 6.81
C ILE A 77 -13.18 4.82 7.15
N GLY A 78 -12.24 5.56 6.56
CA GLY A 78 -12.18 7.01 6.68
C GLY A 78 -12.12 7.67 5.30
N ASP A 79 -12.89 8.73 5.13
CA ASP A 79 -12.84 9.57 3.94
C ASP A 79 -13.21 11.02 4.31
N ARG A 80 -12.78 11.97 3.50
CA ARG A 80 -13.14 13.36 3.69
C ARG A 80 -14.52 13.71 3.14
N ASP A 81 -14.92 13.00 2.10
CA ASP A 81 -16.26 13.09 1.50
C ASP A 81 -17.28 12.34 2.37
N VAL A 82 -17.90 13.07 3.31
CA VAL A 82 -18.78 12.48 4.32
C VAL A 82 -20.04 11.87 3.68
N GLU A 83 -20.55 12.44 2.60
CA GLU A 83 -21.72 11.93 1.89
C GLU A 83 -21.41 10.59 1.20
N ALA A 84 -20.29 10.56 0.46
CA ALA A 84 -19.82 9.32 -0.16
C ALA A 84 -19.43 8.26 0.88
N LEU A 85 -18.90 8.67 2.04
CA LEU A 85 -18.57 7.77 3.14
C LEU A 85 -19.82 7.11 3.72
N GLY A 86 -20.90 7.88 3.91
CA GLY A 86 -22.22 7.36 4.33
C GLY A 86 -22.76 6.31 3.36
N SER A 87 -22.74 6.63 2.06
CA SER A 87 -23.17 5.70 1.01
C SER A 87 -22.30 4.43 0.97
N ALA A 88 -20.99 4.55 1.17
CA ALA A 88 -20.07 3.42 1.21
C ALA A 88 -20.38 2.47 2.37
N VAL A 89 -20.66 2.99 3.56
CA VAL A 89 -21.03 2.18 4.73
C VAL A 89 -22.28 1.35 4.45
N GLU A 90 -23.31 1.96 3.88
CA GLU A 90 -24.56 1.23 3.58
C GLU A 90 -24.28 0.03 2.64
N GLY A 91 -23.46 0.20 1.63
CA GLY A 91 -23.07 -0.90 0.75
C GLY A 91 -22.15 -1.95 1.41
N LEU A 92 -21.34 -1.57 2.40
CA LEU A 92 -20.40 -2.47 3.06
C LEU A 92 -21.00 -3.24 4.25
N LYS A 93 -22.11 -2.77 4.83
CA LYS A 93 -22.75 -3.43 5.99
C LYS A 93 -23.16 -4.89 5.71
N GLU A 94 -23.53 -5.20 4.48
CA GLU A 94 -23.88 -6.56 4.07
C GLU A 94 -22.68 -7.49 3.98
N GLU A 95 -21.47 -6.92 3.87
CA GLU A 95 -20.23 -7.66 3.74
C GLU A 95 -19.57 -8.02 5.08
N GLY A 96 -19.94 -7.32 6.17
CA GLY A 96 -19.41 -7.62 7.51
C GLY A 96 -19.40 -6.44 8.48
N ASN A 97 -18.53 -6.52 9.49
CA ASN A 97 -18.43 -5.53 10.57
C ASN A 97 -17.65 -4.30 10.11
N VAL A 98 -18.37 -3.26 9.67
CA VAL A 98 -17.80 -1.99 9.19
C VAL A 98 -18.27 -0.81 10.03
N ASP A 99 -17.33 0.11 10.30
CA ASP A 99 -17.54 1.43 10.85
C ASP A 99 -16.96 2.50 9.93
N ALA A 100 -17.42 3.75 10.05
CA ALA A 100 -16.89 4.86 9.25
C ALA A 100 -16.80 6.16 10.07
N HIS A 101 -15.71 6.90 9.80
CA HIS A 101 -15.48 8.20 10.44
C HIS A 101 -14.92 9.21 9.44
N PRO A 102 -15.35 10.49 9.49
CA PRO A 102 -14.76 11.55 8.68
C PRO A 102 -13.24 11.63 8.92
N LEU A 103 -12.46 11.73 7.83
CA LEU A 103 -11.01 11.77 7.89
C LEU A 103 -10.43 12.69 6.83
N ASP A 104 -9.78 13.76 7.25
CA ASP A 104 -8.82 14.49 6.43
C ASP A 104 -7.40 14.00 6.79
N VAL A 105 -6.75 13.31 5.87
CA VAL A 105 -5.39 12.77 6.10
C VAL A 105 -4.32 13.85 6.19
N THR A 106 -4.62 15.08 5.73
CA THR A 106 -3.69 16.21 5.79
C THR A 106 -3.69 16.88 7.16
N ASP A 107 -4.74 16.68 7.98
CA ASP A 107 -4.85 17.15 9.36
C ASP A 107 -4.49 16.03 10.36
N PRO A 108 -3.33 16.15 11.06
CA PRO A 108 -2.94 15.15 12.07
C PRO A 108 -3.97 14.97 13.19
N ALA A 109 -4.70 16.04 13.56
CA ALA A 109 -5.73 15.94 14.60
C ALA A 109 -6.96 15.14 14.10
N SER A 110 -7.37 15.34 12.84
CA SER A 110 -8.40 14.52 12.20
C SER A 110 -7.96 13.06 12.11
N PHE A 111 -6.73 12.81 11.70
CA PHE A 111 -6.20 11.45 11.59
C PHE A 111 -6.14 10.77 12.97
N LYS A 112 -5.71 11.49 14.01
CA LYS A 112 -5.71 10.98 15.38
C LYS A 112 -7.09 10.56 15.84
N ARG A 113 -8.11 11.43 15.67
CA ARG A 113 -9.52 11.09 16.01
C ARG A 113 -10.01 9.84 15.27
N PHE A 114 -9.66 9.70 13.99
CA PHE A 114 -10.01 8.54 13.19
C PHE A 114 -9.40 7.25 13.76
N LEU A 115 -8.11 7.26 14.12
CA LEU A 115 -7.44 6.08 14.69
C LEU A 115 -7.97 5.77 16.10
N GLU A 116 -8.28 6.77 16.92
CA GLU A 116 -8.93 6.59 18.24
C GLU A 116 -10.29 5.90 18.09
N ALA A 117 -11.12 6.35 17.15
CA ALA A 117 -12.40 5.72 16.85
C ALA A 117 -12.22 4.28 16.32
N ALA A 118 -11.26 4.07 15.43
CA ALA A 118 -10.93 2.73 14.93
C ALA A 118 -10.48 1.79 16.05
N SER A 119 -9.77 2.30 17.06
CA SER A 119 -9.28 1.53 18.19
C SER A 119 -10.37 1.18 19.22
N ALA A 120 -11.57 1.75 19.14
CA ALA A 120 -12.68 1.42 20.06
C ALA A 120 -13.08 -0.07 20.02
N GLY A 121 -12.86 -0.75 18.90
CA GLY A 121 -13.08 -2.20 18.74
C GLY A 121 -11.85 -3.07 19.06
N GLY A 122 -10.81 -2.51 19.63
CA GLY A 122 -9.53 -3.16 19.89
C GLY A 122 -8.36 -2.50 19.15
N PRO A 123 -7.13 -2.88 19.45
CA PRO A 123 -5.96 -2.30 18.83
C PRO A 123 -5.97 -2.50 17.29
N ILE A 124 -5.50 -1.50 16.56
CA ILE A 124 -5.45 -1.57 15.09
C ILE A 124 -4.34 -2.56 14.67
N ASP A 125 -4.73 -3.67 14.06
CA ASP A 125 -3.78 -4.66 13.53
C ASP A 125 -3.14 -4.20 12.22
N VAL A 126 -3.91 -3.51 11.36
CA VAL A 126 -3.45 -3.03 10.06
C VAL A 126 -3.98 -1.63 9.79
N LEU A 127 -3.07 -0.73 9.38
CA LEU A 127 -3.44 0.56 8.78
C LEU A 127 -3.17 0.47 7.26
N VAL A 128 -4.18 0.77 6.44
CA VAL A 128 -4.04 0.93 4.99
C VAL A 128 -4.11 2.41 4.63
N ASN A 129 -2.97 3.03 4.34
CA ASN A 129 -2.88 4.38 3.81
C ASN A 129 -3.19 4.34 2.31
N ASN A 130 -4.46 4.57 1.96
CA ASN A 130 -4.94 4.50 0.57
C ASN A 130 -5.36 5.86 0.01
N ALA A 131 -5.73 6.84 0.82
CA ALA A 131 -6.12 8.16 0.35
C ALA A 131 -5.10 8.75 -0.63
N GLY A 132 -5.57 9.31 -1.75
CA GLY A 132 -4.71 9.86 -2.77
C GLY A 132 -5.45 10.63 -3.84
N VAL A 133 -4.77 11.61 -4.44
CA VAL A 133 -5.26 12.46 -5.55
C VAL A 133 -4.23 12.49 -6.67
N MET A 134 -4.68 12.69 -7.93
CA MET A 134 -3.84 12.68 -9.11
C MET A 134 -4.26 13.75 -10.14
N PRO A 135 -4.13 15.05 -9.85
CA PRO A 135 -4.10 16.08 -10.86
C PRO A 135 -3.00 15.80 -11.90
N ILE A 136 -3.33 15.93 -13.19
CA ILE A 136 -2.41 15.64 -14.32
C ILE A 136 -2.33 16.83 -15.26
N GLY A 137 -1.31 16.86 -16.11
CA GLY A 137 -1.13 17.85 -17.15
C GLY A 137 0.29 18.39 -17.24
N PRO A 138 0.54 19.37 -18.14
CA PRO A 138 1.84 19.99 -18.27
C PRO A 138 2.29 20.65 -16.97
N PHE A 139 3.54 20.42 -16.57
CA PHE A 139 4.07 20.89 -15.29
C PHE A 139 3.95 22.41 -15.10
N LEU A 140 4.22 23.18 -16.14
CA LEU A 140 4.16 24.66 -16.09
C LEU A 140 2.71 25.19 -15.96
N SER A 141 1.71 24.37 -16.27
CA SER A 141 0.29 24.71 -16.12
C SER A 141 -0.32 24.17 -14.82
N THR A 142 0.45 23.41 -14.04
CA THR A 142 -0.03 22.86 -12.78
C THR A 142 -0.11 23.97 -11.72
N SER A 143 -1.29 24.22 -11.18
CA SER A 143 -1.49 25.23 -10.14
C SER A 143 -0.76 24.88 -8.83
N ASP A 144 -0.33 25.90 -8.07
CA ASP A 144 0.26 25.71 -6.74
C ASP A 144 -0.67 24.91 -5.81
N ARG A 145 -1.97 25.14 -5.90
CA ARG A 145 -2.98 24.37 -5.16
C ARG A 145 -2.95 22.88 -5.50
N ALA A 146 -2.86 22.53 -6.78
CA ALA A 146 -2.78 21.13 -7.19
C ALA A 146 -1.46 20.50 -6.74
N ILE A 147 -0.35 21.22 -6.80
CA ILE A 147 0.96 20.79 -6.30
C ILE A 147 0.88 20.47 -4.81
N ARG A 148 0.37 21.40 -4.00
CA ARG A 148 0.22 21.23 -2.55
C ARG A 148 -0.71 20.06 -2.23
N SER A 149 -1.87 19.99 -2.87
CA SER A 149 -2.82 18.90 -2.65
C SER A 149 -2.21 17.54 -2.89
N MET A 150 -1.44 17.36 -3.97
CA MET A 150 -0.74 16.09 -4.24
C MET A 150 0.29 15.73 -3.16
N LEU A 151 1.07 16.68 -2.68
CA LEU A 151 2.08 16.44 -1.65
C LEU A 151 1.44 16.20 -0.28
N GLU A 152 0.49 17.02 0.11
CA GLU A 152 -0.18 16.94 1.40
C GLU A 152 -0.99 15.63 1.53
N VAL A 153 -1.78 15.26 0.52
CA VAL A 153 -2.59 14.05 0.58
C VAL A 153 -1.75 12.80 0.36
N ASN A 154 -0.97 12.75 -0.73
CA ASN A 154 -0.31 11.52 -1.16
C ASN A 154 0.94 11.16 -0.37
N LEU A 155 1.63 12.15 0.21
CA LEU A 155 2.89 11.94 0.93
C LEU A 155 2.75 12.28 2.42
N TYR A 156 2.39 13.52 2.77
CA TYR A 156 2.24 13.91 4.18
C TYR A 156 1.12 13.12 4.87
N GLY A 157 -0.01 12.85 4.19
CA GLY A 157 -1.06 12.00 4.72
C GLY A 157 -0.58 10.59 5.07
N VAL A 158 0.29 10.01 4.24
CA VAL A 158 0.92 8.71 4.54
C VAL A 158 1.89 8.81 5.72
N ILE A 159 2.69 9.89 5.79
CA ILE A 159 3.59 10.15 6.92
C ILE A 159 2.80 10.28 8.21
N ASN A 160 1.72 11.08 8.23
CA ASN A 160 0.83 11.25 9.38
C ASN A 160 0.29 9.90 9.88
N GLY A 161 -0.22 9.08 8.94
CA GLY A 161 -0.73 7.74 9.27
C GLY A 161 0.34 6.85 9.89
N CYS A 162 1.54 6.82 9.33
CA CYS A 162 2.66 6.07 9.90
C CYS A 162 3.06 6.58 11.29
N GLN A 163 3.24 7.90 11.46
CA GLN A 163 3.65 8.49 12.72
C GLN A 163 2.65 8.25 13.86
N LEU A 164 1.35 8.24 13.55
CA LEU A 164 0.30 8.06 14.54
C LEU A 164 0.02 6.59 14.87
N ALA A 165 0.19 5.67 13.91
CA ALA A 165 -0.12 4.26 14.14
C ALA A 165 1.08 3.44 14.65
N LEU A 166 2.30 3.73 14.18
CA LEU A 166 3.48 2.93 14.50
C LEU A 166 3.83 2.85 16.00
N PRO A 167 3.72 3.93 16.81
CA PRO A 167 4.09 3.84 18.23
C PRO A 167 3.35 2.74 18.99
N GLU A 168 2.04 2.60 18.82
CA GLU A 168 1.25 1.56 19.47
C GLU A 168 1.58 0.16 18.92
N MET A 169 1.78 0.04 17.60
CA MET A 169 2.18 -1.22 16.97
C MET A 169 3.55 -1.69 17.47
N VAL A 170 4.51 -0.77 17.62
CA VAL A 170 5.85 -1.05 18.19
C VAL A 170 5.76 -1.48 19.65
N ALA A 171 4.99 -0.76 20.47
CA ALA A 171 4.80 -1.12 21.89
C ALA A 171 4.27 -2.55 22.06
N ARG A 172 3.40 -2.99 21.15
CA ARG A 172 2.84 -4.36 21.14
C ARG A 172 3.74 -5.37 20.41
N ARG A 173 4.81 -4.91 19.74
CA ARG A 173 5.65 -5.71 18.82
C ARG A 173 4.83 -6.44 17.75
N ARG A 174 3.72 -5.86 17.34
CA ARG A 174 2.76 -6.44 16.40
C ARG A 174 1.95 -5.36 15.71
N GLY A 175 1.95 -5.36 14.39
CA GLY A 175 1.17 -4.47 13.56
C GLY A 175 1.66 -4.47 12.12
N GLN A 176 0.86 -3.91 11.24
CA GLN A 176 1.24 -3.74 9.84
C GLN A 176 0.71 -2.43 9.28
N VAL A 177 1.56 -1.74 8.52
CA VAL A 177 1.16 -0.60 7.68
C VAL A 177 1.26 -0.99 6.22
N VAL A 178 0.21 -0.75 5.45
CA VAL A 178 0.16 -0.96 4.00
C VAL A 178 -0.06 0.39 3.32
N ASN A 179 0.92 0.86 2.58
CA ASN A 179 0.85 2.12 1.86
C ASN A 179 0.50 1.87 0.37
N ILE A 180 -0.57 2.47 -0.11
CA ILE A 180 -0.92 2.42 -1.54
C ILE A 180 -0.10 3.49 -2.26
N ALA A 181 1.02 3.05 -2.84
CA ALA A 181 1.88 3.87 -3.67
C ALA A 181 1.39 3.91 -5.13
N SER A 182 2.26 3.66 -6.09
CA SER A 182 1.96 3.50 -7.53
C SER A 182 3.21 2.99 -8.25
N VAL A 183 3.04 2.38 -9.41
CA VAL A 183 4.15 2.17 -10.37
C VAL A 183 4.79 3.50 -10.78
N ALA A 184 4.02 4.60 -10.73
CA ALA A 184 4.53 5.97 -10.86
C ALA A 184 5.52 6.38 -9.75
N GLY A 185 5.67 5.60 -8.68
CA GLY A 185 6.72 5.72 -7.66
C GLY A 185 8.01 4.96 -8.01
N LEU A 186 8.04 4.26 -9.14
CA LEU A 186 9.23 3.59 -9.68
C LEU A 186 9.65 4.16 -11.03
N MET A 187 8.72 4.68 -11.82
CA MET A 187 8.96 5.18 -13.16
C MET A 187 8.29 6.54 -13.34
N ALA A 188 9.06 7.53 -13.78
CA ALA A 188 8.54 8.85 -14.06
C ALA A 188 7.88 8.92 -15.44
N VAL A 189 6.71 9.58 -15.50
CA VAL A 189 5.92 9.75 -16.71
C VAL A 189 5.62 11.24 -16.92
N PRO A 190 5.78 11.79 -18.15
CA PRO A 190 5.39 13.15 -18.46
C PRO A 190 3.91 13.44 -18.13
N GLY A 191 3.61 14.66 -17.70
CA GLY A 191 2.26 15.03 -17.28
C GLY A 191 1.91 14.68 -15.84
N MET A 192 2.80 13.96 -15.11
CA MET A 192 2.60 13.55 -13.72
C MET A 192 3.78 13.92 -12.80
N ALA A 193 4.52 14.99 -13.08
CA ALA A 193 5.76 15.28 -12.37
C ALA A 193 5.63 15.30 -10.84
N VAL A 194 4.64 16.04 -10.30
CA VAL A 194 4.41 16.14 -8.85
C VAL A 194 3.82 14.85 -8.27
N TYR A 195 2.91 14.21 -8.99
CA TYR A 195 2.37 12.91 -8.60
C TYR A 195 3.50 11.85 -8.50
N ASN A 196 4.38 11.79 -9.51
CA ASN A 196 5.57 10.94 -9.45
C ASN A 196 6.40 11.23 -8.20
N ALA A 197 6.74 12.51 -7.94
CA ALA A 197 7.52 12.89 -6.76
C ALA A 197 6.87 12.40 -5.47
N SER A 198 5.54 12.58 -5.31
CA SER A 198 4.81 12.11 -4.13
C SER A 198 4.88 10.58 -3.98
N LYS A 199 4.68 9.83 -5.07
CA LYS A 199 4.66 8.36 -5.04
C LYS A 199 6.06 7.74 -4.93
N PHE A 200 7.12 8.36 -5.48
CA PHE A 200 8.50 8.00 -5.18
C PHE A 200 8.82 8.19 -3.69
N GLY A 201 8.33 9.30 -3.10
CA GLY A 201 8.45 9.56 -1.67
C GLY A 201 7.82 8.45 -0.83
N VAL A 202 6.58 8.02 -1.16
CA VAL A 202 5.90 6.92 -0.45
C VAL A 202 6.65 5.59 -0.58
N VAL A 203 7.21 5.27 -1.75
CA VAL A 203 8.01 4.06 -1.94
C VAL A 203 9.27 4.10 -1.10
N GLY A 204 10.01 5.23 -1.12
CA GLY A 204 11.21 5.42 -0.30
C GLY A 204 10.92 5.33 1.20
N LEU A 205 9.88 6.05 1.66
CA LEU A 205 9.38 6.00 3.04
C LEU A 205 9.06 4.56 3.47
N SER A 206 8.28 3.84 2.66
CA SER A 206 7.84 2.48 3.00
C SER A 206 9.01 1.51 3.13
N ARG A 207 10.02 1.62 2.28
CA ARG A 207 11.25 0.80 2.36
C ARG A 207 12.04 1.10 3.63
N ALA A 208 12.30 2.39 3.90
CA ALA A 208 13.03 2.81 5.09
C ALA A 208 12.34 2.36 6.38
N LEU A 209 11.03 2.61 6.50
CA LEU A 209 10.25 2.17 7.67
C LEU A 209 10.16 0.64 7.78
N SER A 210 10.12 -0.09 6.66
CA SER A 210 10.15 -1.56 6.68
C SER A 210 11.42 -2.09 7.34
N ASP A 211 12.58 -1.54 6.95
CA ASP A 211 13.87 -1.97 7.51
C ASP A 211 14.04 -1.52 8.98
N GLU A 212 13.55 -0.33 9.32
CA GLU A 212 13.62 0.23 10.67
C GLU A 212 12.75 -0.54 11.67
N PHE A 213 11.52 -0.91 11.30
CA PHE A 213 10.54 -1.48 12.24
C PHE A 213 10.41 -3.01 12.18
N ALA A 214 10.96 -3.70 11.18
CA ALA A 214 10.95 -5.16 11.12
C ALA A 214 11.58 -5.83 12.36
N PRO A 215 12.72 -5.36 12.91
CA PRO A 215 13.28 -5.90 14.15
C PRO A 215 12.37 -5.69 15.38
N GLN A 216 11.46 -4.73 15.30
CA GLN A 216 10.50 -4.40 16.36
C GLN A 216 9.17 -5.16 16.21
N GLY A 217 9.07 -6.09 15.24
CA GLY A 217 7.89 -6.92 15.03
C GLY A 217 6.77 -6.25 14.24
N VAL A 218 7.02 -5.07 13.64
CA VAL A 218 6.04 -4.34 12.82
C VAL A 218 6.42 -4.43 11.34
N GLN A 219 5.42 -4.64 10.50
CA GLN A 219 5.60 -4.76 9.05
C GLN A 219 5.15 -3.48 8.35
N VAL A 220 5.98 -2.96 7.43
CA VAL A 220 5.59 -1.87 6.55
C VAL A 220 5.73 -2.33 5.10
N SER A 221 4.69 -2.11 4.32
CA SER A 221 4.56 -2.64 2.96
C SER A 221 4.07 -1.56 2.00
N ALA A 222 4.55 -1.58 0.75
CA ALA A 222 4.01 -0.76 -0.33
C ALA A 222 3.32 -1.62 -1.38
N VAL A 223 2.08 -1.29 -1.74
CA VAL A 223 1.38 -1.82 -2.91
C VAL A 223 1.44 -0.78 -4.02
N LEU A 224 1.89 -1.19 -5.19
CA LEU A 224 2.14 -0.31 -6.33
C LEU A 224 1.22 -0.66 -7.51
N PRO A 225 0.00 -0.09 -7.54
CA PRO A 225 -0.89 -0.21 -8.68
C PRO A 225 -0.31 0.42 -9.95
N THR A 226 -0.67 -0.15 -11.11
CA THR A 226 -0.62 0.54 -12.40
C THR A 226 -1.91 1.32 -12.63
N PHE A 227 -2.21 1.66 -13.90
CA PHE A 227 -3.50 2.23 -14.27
C PHE A 227 -4.63 1.37 -13.73
N THR A 228 -5.42 1.94 -12.83
CA THR A 228 -6.53 1.25 -12.17
C THR A 228 -7.83 1.94 -12.59
N ASN A 229 -8.83 1.16 -12.92
CA ASN A 229 -10.15 1.65 -13.36
C ASN A 229 -10.87 2.34 -12.19
N THR A 230 -10.52 3.60 -11.96
CA THR A 230 -11.07 4.47 -10.93
C THR A 230 -11.23 5.88 -11.48
N GLU A 231 -11.88 6.77 -10.73
CA GLU A 231 -12.01 8.18 -11.12
C GLU A 231 -10.65 8.89 -11.36
N LEU A 232 -9.54 8.37 -10.82
CA LEU A 232 -8.21 8.97 -10.99
C LEU A 232 -7.75 9.00 -12.45
N ILE A 233 -8.17 8.03 -13.28
CA ILE A 233 -7.79 7.94 -14.69
C ILE A 233 -8.87 8.46 -15.65
N THR A 234 -9.96 9.04 -15.14
CA THR A 234 -11.03 9.60 -15.97
C THR A 234 -10.46 10.61 -16.98
N GLY A 235 -10.89 10.54 -18.23
CA GLY A 235 -10.45 11.42 -19.31
C GLY A 235 -9.04 11.15 -19.84
N THR A 236 -8.32 10.14 -19.35
CA THR A 236 -7.05 9.72 -19.96
C THR A 236 -7.30 8.63 -20.99
N ASP A 237 -6.61 8.72 -22.12
CA ASP A 237 -6.62 7.65 -23.13
C ASP A 237 -5.68 6.53 -22.69
N SER A 238 -6.22 5.58 -21.93
CA SER A 238 -5.48 4.41 -21.44
C SER A 238 -5.38 3.27 -22.46
N THR A 239 -5.95 3.45 -23.66
CA THR A 239 -6.09 2.38 -24.67
C THR A 239 -4.79 2.05 -25.40
N GLY A 240 -3.73 2.89 -25.26
CA GLY A 240 -2.53 2.76 -26.08
C GLY A 240 -1.53 1.67 -25.66
N ALA A 241 -1.37 1.33 -24.38
CA ALA A 241 -0.27 0.48 -23.95
C ALA A 241 -0.60 -0.57 -22.87
N GLN A 242 -1.57 -0.34 -21.99
CA GLN A 242 -1.95 -1.28 -20.92
C GLN A 242 -3.43 -1.20 -20.61
N LYS A 243 -4.10 -2.36 -20.64
CA LYS A 243 -5.46 -2.46 -20.11
C LYS A 243 -5.43 -2.11 -18.61
N PRO A 244 -6.31 -1.19 -18.13
CA PRO A 244 -6.42 -0.89 -16.71
C PRO A 244 -6.69 -2.18 -15.89
N VAL A 245 -6.15 -2.23 -14.69
CA VAL A 245 -6.51 -3.24 -13.70
C VAL A 245 -7.74 -2.78 -12.91
N GLU A 246 -8.50 -3.72 -12.38
CA GLU A 246 -9.66 -3.37 -11.57
C GLU A 246 -9.26 -3.11 -10.10
N PRO A 247 -10.03 -2.29 -9.35
CA PRO A 247 -9.80 -2.05 -7.93
C PRO A 247 -9.69 -3.34 -7.11
N GLU A 248 -10.43 -4.38 -7.49
CA GLU A 248 -10.46 -5.70 -6.87
C GLU A 248 -9.12 -6.44 -7.00
N ASP A 249 -8.36 -6.23 -8.08
CA ASP A 249 -7.03 -6.80 -8.25
C ASP A 249 -6.04 -6.21 -7.22
N ILE A 250 -6.20 -4.91 -6.94
CA ILE A 250 -5.40 -4.22 -5.92
C ILE A 250 -5.82 -4.68 -4.52
N ALA A 251 -7.12 -4.76 -4.26
CA ALA A 251 -7.67 -5.30 -3.01
C ALA A 251 -7.14 -6.72 -2.74
N ALA A 252 -7.14 -7.59 -3.74
CA ALA A 252 -6.58 -8.94 -3.62
C ALA A 252 -5.06 -8.91 -3.35
N ALA A 253 -4.32 -7.91 -3.83
CA ALA A 253 -2.90 -7.75 -3.50
C ALA A 253 -2.71 -7.26 -2.06
N VAL A 254 -3.56 -6.34 -1.56
CA VAL A 254 -3.57 -5.90 -0.16
C VAL A 254 -3.87 -7.08 0.77
N VAL A 255 -4.90 -7.87 0.50
CA VAL A 255 -5.20 -9.09 1.27
C VAL A 255 -3.98 -10.02 1.33
N ARG A 256 -3.36 -10.31 0.19
CA ARG A 256 -2.17 -11.18 0.13
C ARG A 256 -0.98 -10.62 0.90
N ILE A 257 -0.78 -9.29 0.90
CA ILE A 257 0.35 -8.66 1.61
C ILE A 257 0.11 -8.62 3.13
N ILE A 258 -1.14 -8.56 3.57
CA ILE A 258 -1.51 -8.71 4.99
C ILE A 258 -1.24 -10.14 5.46
N GLU A 259 -1.57 -11.15 4.66
CA GLU A 259 -1.32 -12.56 4.99
C GLU A 259 0.17 -12.95 4.96
N LYS A 260 0.89 -12.42 3.97
CA LYS A 260 2.32 -12.71 3.71
C LYS A 260 3.06 -11.40 3.44
N PRO A 261 3.50 -10.70 4.48
CA PRO A 261 4.15 -9.40 4.36
C PRO A 261 5.35 -9.43 3.39
N ARG A 262 5.44 -8.39 2.58
CA ARG A 262 6.55 -8.09 1.68
C ARG A 262 6.77 -6.59 1.70
N VAL A 263 8.01 -6.16 1.56
CA VAL A 263 8.34 -4.73 1.52
C VAL A 263 7.60 -4.02 0.40
N GLN A 264 7.48 -4.68 -0.77
CA GLN A 264 6.86 -4.07 -1.95
C GLN A 264 6.22 -5.12 -2.87
N VAL A 265 5.09 -4.77 -3.49
CA VAL A 265 4.46 -5.55 -4.56
C VAL A 265 3.86 -4.63 -5.62
N THR A 266 4.11 -4.92 -6.90
CA THR A 266 3.45 -4.25 -8.04
C THR A 266 2.19 -5.03 -8.45
N VAL A 267 1.20 -4.32 -8.97
CA VAL A 267 0.00 -4.91 -9.55
C VAL A 267 -0.20 -4.34 -10.94
N PRO A 268 -0.06 -5.18 -11.96
CA PRO A 268 0.31 -6.61 -11.95
C PRO A 268 1.78 -6.86 -11.58
N LYS A 269 2.06 -8.06 -11.05
CA LYS A 269 3.39 -8.44 -10.54
C LYS A 269 4.56 -8.23 -11.51
N PRO A 270 4.45 -8.54 -12.83
CA PRO A 270 5.58 -8.41 -13.74
C PRO A 270 6.13 -6.99 -13.89
N LEU A 271 5.31 -5.97 -13.60
CA LEU A 271 5.70 -4.56 -13.76
C LEU A 271 6.90 -4.16 -12.90
N GLY A 272 7.09 -4.77 -11.73
CA GLY A 272 8.25 -4.49 -10.89
C GLY A 272 9.58 -4.78 -11.60
N ALA A 273 9.67 -5.93 -12.26
CA ALA A 273 10.85 -6.29 -13.05
C ALA A 273 10.98 -5.41 -14.31
N VAL A 274 9.87 -5.17 -15.01
CA VAL A 274 9.84 -4.33 -16.22
C VAL A 274 10.33 -2.92 -15.91
N THR A 275 9.83 -2.29 -14.84
CA THR A 275 10.25 -0.93 -14.45
C THR A 275 11.73 -0.87 -14.06
N THR A 276 12.26 -1.90 -13.41
CA THR A 276 13.68 -1.99 -13.08
C THR A 276 14.53 -2.04 -14.35
N ILE A 277 14.17 -2.87 -15.31
CA ILE A 277 14.86 -2.98 -16.61
C ILE A 277 14.80 -1.65 -17.36
N VAL A 278 13.59 -1.06 -17.48
CA VAL A 278 13.40 0.21 -18.20
C VAL A 278 14.20 1.34 -17.57
N ASN A 279 14.27 1.42 -16.24
CA ASN A 279 15.04 2.44 -15.54
C ASN A 279 16.57 2.28 -15.73
N SER A 280 17.04 1.06 -15.99
CA SER A 280 18.46 0.79 -16.27
C SER A 280 18.88 1.16 -17.69
N LEU A 281 17.91 1.45 -18.59
CA LEU A 281 18.23 1.82 -19.97
C LEU A 281 18.76 3.27 -20.06
N PRO A 282 19.69 3.54 -21.01
CA PRO A 282 20.08 4.90 -21.30
C PRO A 282 18.90 5.80 -21.63
N THR A 283 18.97 7.08 -21.22
CA THR A 283 17.85 8.03 -21.35
C THR A 283 17.34 8.16 -22.80
N GLY A 284 18.22 8.12 -23.80
CA GLY A 284 17.82 8.17 -25.21
C GLY A 284 16.96 6.99 -25.62
N VAL A 285 17.33 5.77 -25.21
CA VAL A 285 16.56 4.53 -25.48
C VAL A 285 15.19 4.60 -24.82
N ARG A 286 15.17 4.98 -23.53
CA ARG A 286 13.92 5.13 -22.77
C ARG A 286 12.95 6.13 -23.42
N ARG A 287 13.44 7.31 -23.82
CA ARG A 287 12.64 8.33 -24.53
C ARG A 287 12.12 7.84 -25.87
N PHE A 288 12.96 7.12 -26.62
CA PHE A 288 12.54 6.53 -27.91
C PHE A 288 11.42 5.51 -27.71
N MET A 289 11.56 4.60 -26.71
CA MET A 289 10.52 3.62 -26.39
C MET A 289 9.22 4.30 -25.95
N SER A 290 9.30 5.30 -25.08
CA SER A 290 8.14 6.05 -24.59
C SER A 290 7.37 6.71 -25.73
N LYS A 291 8.08 7.36 -26.68
CA LYS A 291 7.48 7.95 -27.88
C LYS A 291 6.83 6.88 -28.79
N LYS A 292 7.50 5.76 -29.00
CA LYS A 292 6.98 4.68 -29.86
C LYS A 292 5.70 4.04 -29.30
N THR A 293 5.57 3.99 -27.98
CA THR A 293 4.39 3.44 -27.27
C THR A 293 3.33 4.49 -26.96
N GLY A 294 3.57 5.78 -27.23
CA GLY A 294 2.67 6.88 -26.88
C GLY A 294 2.59 7.18 -25.38
N THR A 295 3.37 6.49 -24.55
CA THR A 295 3.33 6.63 -23.07
C THR A 295 3.74 8.04 -22.62
N ASP A 296 4.53 8.76 -23.42
CA ASP A 296 4.95 10.13 -23.15
C ASP A 296 3.84 11.17 -23.30
N ARG A 297 2.69 10.81 -23.91
CA ARG A 297 1.58 11.73 -24.18
C ARG A 297 0.32 11.47 -23.36
N VAL A 298 0.15 10.28 -22.80
CA VAL A 298 -1.08 9.81 -22.10
C VAL A 298 -1.62 10.81 -21.09
N PHE A 299 -0.75 11.50 -20.33
CA PHE A 299 -1.15 12.47 -19.30
C PHE A 299 -0.91 13.93 -19.71
N LEU A 300 -0.50 14.16 -20.96
CA LEU A 300 -0.42 15.48 -21.55
C LEU A 300 -1.60 15.76 -22.47
N ASP A 301 -2.09 14.73 -23.16
CA ASP A 301 -3.20 14.79 -24.12
C ASP A 301 -4.41 14.07 -23.51
N PHE A 302 -5.12 14.73 -22.61
CA PHE A 302 -6.28 14.17 -21.90
C PHE A 302 -7.53 15.05 -22.10
N ASP A 303 -8.72 14.44 -21.92
CA ASP A 303 -9.98 15.18 -21.99
C ASP A 303 -10.20 15.98 -20.71
N THR A 304 -9.95 17.28 -20.79
CA THR A 304 -10.12 18.23 -19.68
C THR A 304 -11.56 18.32 -19.22
N SER A 305 -12.55 18.19 -20.12
CA SER A 305 -13.97 18.29 -19.78
C SER A 305 -14.41 17.12 -18.92
N ALA A 306 -14.00 15.91 -19.29
CA ALA A 306 -14.28 14.70 -18.53
C ALA A 306 -13.65 14.71 -17.11
N ARG A 307 -12.51 15.42 -16.95
CA ARG A 307 -11.81 15.52 -15.65
C ARG A 307 -12.28 16.65 -14.75
N THR A 308 -13.04 17.62 -15.24
CA THR A 308 -13.39 18.83 -14.48
C THR A 308 -14.02 18.50 -13.11
N ALA A 309 -14.94 17.54 -13.05
CA ALA A 309 -15.56 17.13 -11.80
C ALA A 309 -14.55 16.52 -10.81
N TYR A 310 -13.63 15.70 -11.29
CA TYR A 310 -12.57 15.11 -10.49
C TYR A 310 -11.57 16.18 -9.99
N GLU A 311 -11.07 17.04 -10.88
CA GLU A 311 -10.10 18.09 -10.55
C GLU A 311 -10.67 19.08 -9.52
N ASN A 312 -11.95 19.43 -9.62
CA ASN A 312 -12.64 20.27 -8.63
C ASN A 312 -12.68 19.60 -7.25
N ARG A 313 -12.98 18.29 -7.16
CA ARG A 313 -12.94 17.55 -5.90
C ARG A 313 -11.51 17.42 -5.36
N ALA A 314 -10.55 17.07 -6.19
CA ALA A 314 -9.15 16.95 -5.81
C ALA A 314 -8.58 18.31 -5.35
N GLY A 315 -8.96 19.39 -5.99
CA GLY A 315 -8.61 20.76 -5.59
C GLY A 315 -9.28 21.21 -4.30
N SER A 316 -10.50 20.77 -3.98
CA SER A 316 -11.18 21.09 -2.71
C SER A 316 -10.52 20.40 -1.50
N SER A 317 -9.51 19.54 -1.74
CA SER A 317 -8.83 18.79 -0.67
C SER A 317 -8.03 19.65 0.32
N LEU A 318 -7.83 20.93 0.09
CA LEU A 318 -7.03 21.79 0.98
C LEU A 318 -7.85 22.69 1.90
N GLY A 319 -9.14 22.45 2.10
CA GLY A 319 -9.95 23.24 3.05
C GLY A 319 -10.02 24.75 2.76
N VAL A 320 -9.50 25.19 1.63
CA VAL A 320 -9.53 26.59 1.23
C VAL A 320 -10.91 26.89 0.65
N THR A 321 -11.78 27.51 1.46
CA THR A 321 -12.96 28.20 0.96
C THR A 321 -12.55 29.06 -0.23
N LYS A 322 -13.36 29.05 -1.32
CA LYS A 322 -13.23 30.04 -2.38
C LYS A 322 -13.11 31.41 -1.73
N PRO A 323 -12.18 32.28 -2.15
CA PRO A 323 -12.36 33.69 -1.86
C PRO A 323 -13.70 34.09 -2.51
N ASP A 324 -14.61 34.61 -1.67
CA ASP A 324 -15.83 35.17 -2.16
C ASP A 324 -15.48 36.32 -3.11
N GLY A 325 -15.89 36.22 -4.36
CA GLY A 325 -16.04 37.32 -5.30
C GLY A 325 -14.78 37.95 -5.88
N GLU A 326 -14.44 37.60 -7.11
CA GLU A 326 -14.22 38.54 -8.20
C GLU A 326 -14.85 38.00 -9.48
#